data_a93e0d52f7995563e863488413f4517e
#
_entry.id   a93e0d52f7995563e863488413f4517e
#
_cell.length_a   1.000
_cell.length_b   1.000
_cell.length_c   1.000
_cell.angle_alpha   90.00
_cell.angle_beta   90.00
_cell.angle_gamma   90.00
#
_symmetry.space_group_name_H-M   'P 1'
#
loop_
_entity.id
_entity.type
_entity.pdbx_description
1 polymer ?
#
loop_
_entity_poly.entity_id
_entity_poly.type
_entity_poly.pdbx_seq_one_letter_code
_entity_poly.pdbx_strand_id
1 'polypeptide(L)'
;PVMLLPAIMLCYVVLGADGVGWGDRGPLTGEQQQALASNFFNLGSSMSGNMALEDARAARFLASLPEVDTKRVAALGFSMGAFRAWQVGALSDSITAVIAANWMATTEGLMVPGSNQLRGSSAFQMMHPGLLRYLDHPDVASLAAPKPTLFFAGETDKLFPVAAVRAAYAKMGKVWQAYGAADRF
;
A
#
# COMPACT_ATOMS: atom_id res chain seq x y z
N PRO A 1 16.86 -11.87 -3.45
CA PRO A 1 16.30 -13.21 -3.60
C PRO A 1 14.86 -13.18 -3.12
N VAL A 2 13.94 -13.37 -4.07
CA VAL A 2 12.52 -13.50 -3.79
C VAL A 2 12.34 -14.75 -2.94
N MET A 3 12.13 -14.59 -1.64
CA MET A 3 11.74 -15.71 -0.78
C MET A 3 10.28 -16.06 -1.10
N LEU A 4 10.10 -16.82 -2.16
CA LEU A 4 8.83 -17.44 -2.51
C LEU A 4 8.57 -18.59 -1.55
N LEU A 5 7.52 -18.48 -0.73
CA LEU A 5 7.08 -19.58 0.12
C LEU A 5 6.69 -20.76 -0.78
N PRO A 6 7.33 -21.93 -0.66
CA PRO A 6 7.14 -23.05 -1.60
C PRO A 6 5.70 -23.53 -1.74
N ALA A 7 4.90 -23.38 -0.69
CA ALA A 7 3.50 -23.81 -0.67
C ALA A 7 2.56 -22.95 -1.55
N ILE A 8 2.92 -21.72 -1.82
CA ILE A 8 2.13 -20.81 -2.70
C ILE A 8 2.43 -21.11 -4.16
N MET A 9 3.62 -21.63 -4.47
CA MET A 9 4.11 -21.82 -5.84
C MET A 9 3.35 -22.89 -6.66
N LEU A 10 2.61 -23.78 -6.01
CA LEU A 10 1.92 -24.87 -6.73
C LEU A 10 0.62 -24.45 -7.45
N CYS A 11 0.07 -23.26 -7.10
CA CYS A 11 -1.24 -22.82 -7.61
C CYS A 11 -1.28 -21.35 -8.05
N TYR A 12 -0.19 -20.58 -7.88
CA TYR A 12 -0.19 -19.14 -8.17
C TYR A 12 1.05 -18.72 -8.97
N VAL A 13 0.85 -17.80 -9.90
CA VAL A 13 1.94 -17.01 -10.47
C VAL A 13 2.17 -15.82 -9.54
N VAL A 14 3.40 -15.66 -9.04
CA VAL A 14 3.73 -14.61 -8.07
C VAL A 14 4.77 -13.68 -8.67
N LEU A 15 4.48 -12.37 -8.62
CA LEU A 15 5.40 -11.31 -9.00
C LEU A 15 5.73 -10.47 -7.77
N GLY A 16 7.01 -10.37 -7.42
CA GLY A 16 7.53 -9.47 -6.41
C GLY A 16 8.40 -8.40 -7.06
N ALA A 17 8.22 -7.15 -6.68
CA ALA A 17 9.03 -6.04 -7.16
C ALA A 17 9.61 -5.24 -5.99
N ASP A 18 10.93 -5.06 -6.00
CA ASP A 18 11.61 -4.23 -5.02
C ASP A 18 11.22 -2.76 -5.21
N GLY A 19 10.92 -2.08 -4.11
CA GLY A 19 10.77 -0.64 -4.10
C GLY A 19 12.11 0.08 -4.30
N VAL A 20 12.09 1.33 -4.75
CA VAL A 20 13.29 2.15 -4.84
C VAL A 20 13.97 2.25 -3.48
N GLY A 21 15.25 1.92 -3.42
CA GLY A 21 16.04 1.90 -2.19
C GLY A 21 16.00 0.59 -1.42
N TRP A 22 15.40 -0.48 -1.97
CA TRP A 22 15.29 -1.80 -1.36
C TRP A 22 15.77 -2.90 -2.31
N GLY A 23 16.19 -4.02 -1.74
CA GLY A 23 16.62 -5.20 -2.50
C GLY A 23 17.67 -4.88 -3.55
N ASP A 24 17.45 -5.35 -4.76
CA ASP A 24 18.34 -5.12 -5.90
C ASP A 24 18.36 -3.65 -6.39
N ARG A 25 17.44 -2.80 -5.91
CA ARG A 25 17.34 -1.37 -6.22
C ARG A 25 17.91 -0.46 -5.12
N GLY A 26 18.68 -1.00 -4.19
CA GLY A 26 19.30 -0.30 -3.06
C GLY A 26 20.36 -1.15 -2.38
N PRO A 27 20.65 -0.93 -1.10
CA PRO A 27 19.99 0.04 -0.20
C PRO A 27 20.41 1.49 -0.46
N LEU A 28 19.51 2.42 -0.15
CA LEU A 28 19.82 3.84 -0.05
C LEU A 28 20.00 4.22 1.42
N THR A 29 21.00 5.06 1.72
CA THR A 29 21.13 5.69 3.03
C THR A 29 19.96 6.64 3.30
N GLY A 30 19.74 7.02 4.57
CA GLY A 30 18.71 8.00 4.90
C GLY A 30 18.89 9.34 4.18
N GLU A 31 20.13 9.80 4.02
CA GLU A 31 20.47 11.01 3.28
C GLU A 31 20.15 10.89 1.78
N GLN A 32 20.50 9.76 1.17
CA GLN A 32 20.18 9.50 -0.24
C GLN A 32 18.66 9.42 -0.47
N GLN A 33 17.91 8.81 0.45
CA GLN A 33 16.46 8.78 0.37
C GLN A 33 15.85 10.17 0.48
N GLN A 34 16.36 11.01 1.40
CA GLN A 34 15.94 12.39 1.54
C GLN A 34 16.23 13.20 0.27
N ALA A 35 17.44 13.09 -0.28
CA ALA A 35 17.83 13.77 -1.52
C ALA A 35 16.93 13.36 -2.69
N LEU A 36 16.69 12.06 -2.84
CA LEU A 36 15.82 11.54 -3.88
C LEU A 36 14.37 12.03 -3.71
N ALA A 37 13.84 12.00 -2.49
CA ALA A 37 12.50 12.51 -2.20
C ALA A 37 12.38 14.01 -2.52
N SER A 38 13.38 14.81 -2.16
CA SER A 38 13.43 16.24 -2.47
C SER A 38 13.41 16.49 -3.98
N ASN A 39 14.12 15.69 -4.76
CA ASN A 39 14.11 15.78 -6.22
C ASN A 39 12.72 15.46 -6.79
N PHE A 40 12.06 14.40 -6.30
CA PHE A 40 10.68 14.08 -6.70
C PHE A 40 9.72 15.22 -6.35
N PHE A 41 9.84 15.81 -5.16
CA PHE A 41 8.96 16.93 -4.75
C PHE A 41 9.15 18.14 -5.64
N ASN A 42 10.38 18.48 -6.02
CA ASN A 42 10.66 19.56 -6.97
C ASN A 42 10.06 19.32 -8.37
N LEU A 43 9.90 18.05 -8.74
CA LEU A 43 9.25 17.64 -9.99
C LEU A 43 7.71 17.51 -9.87
N GLY A 44 7.12 17.87 -8.72
CA GLY A 44 5.68 17.73 -8.48
C GLY A 44 5.24 16.27 -8.28
N SER A 45 6.16 15.38 -7.90
CA SER A 45 5.91 13.95 -7.68
C SER A 45 6.35 13.52 -6.28
N SER A 46 6.34 12.20 -6.01
CA SER A 46 6.85 11.63 -4.78
C SER A 46 7.39 10.22 -5.00
N MET A 47 8.21 9.74 -4.06
CA MET A 47 8.65 8.33 -4.07
C MET A 47 7.44 7.38 -4.02
N SER A 48 6.45 7.69 -3.17
CA SER A 48 5.19 6.93 -3.10
C SER A 48 4.44 6.91 -4.42
N GLY A 49 4.31 8.05 -5.08
CA GLY A 49 3.63 8.14 -6.37
C GLY A 49 4.35 7.35 -7.46
N ASN A 50 5.68 7.41 -7.49
CA ASN A 50 6.47 6.62 -8.43
C ASN A 50 6.31 5.12 -8.17
N MET A 51 6.38 4.68 -6.91
CA MET A 51 6.17 3.27 -6.56
C MET A 51 4.76 2.79 -6.93
N ALA A 52 3.73 3.59 -6.67
CA ALA A 52 2.36 3.25 -7.05
C ALA A 52 2.21 3.07 -8.57
N LEU A 53 2.88 3.91 -9.37
CA LEU A 53 2.92 3.77 -10.83
C LEU A 53 3.65 2.49 -11.27
N GLU A 54 4.78 2.20 -10.65
CA GLU A 54 5.54 0.97 -10.91
C GLU A 54 4.73 -0.27 -10.55
N ASP A 55 4.06 -0.28 -9.39
CA ASP A 55 3.19 -1.37 -8.95
C ASP A 55 2.00 -1.57 -9.89
N ALA A 56 1.39 -0.50 -10.39
CA ALA A 56 0.33 -0.58 -11.39
C ALA A 56 0.83 -1.15 -12.73
N ARG A 57 2.07 -0.84 -13.12
CA ARG A 57 2.72 -1.43 -14.29
C ARG A 57 3.04 -2.92 -14.08
N ALA A 58 3.55 -3.28 -12.91
CA ALA A 58 3.81 -4.66 -12.53
C ALA A 58 2.51 -5.50 -12.52
N ALA A 59 1.43 -4.95 -11.97
CA ALA A 59 0.12 -5.59 -11.98
C ALA A 59 -0.40 -5.85 -13.41
N ARG A 60 -0.26 -4.87 -14.31
CA ARG A 60 -0.62 -5.05 -15.73
C ARG A 60 0.26 -6.08 -16.43
N PHE A 61 1.55 -6.07 -16.16
CA PHE A 61 2.47 -7.08 -16.69
C PHE A 61 2.07 -8.48 -16.21
N LEU A 62 1.84 -8.67 -14.91
CA LEU A 62 1.38 -9.94 -14.36
C LEU A 62 0.07 -10.41 -15.04
N ALA A 63 -0.90 -9.51 -15.16
CA ALA A 63 -2.18 -9.81 -15.81
C ALA A 63 -2.06 -10.09 -17.32
N SER A 64 -0.95 -9.74 -17.97
CA SER A 64 -0.73 -10.01 -19.40
C SER A 64 -0.13 -11.39 -19.68
N LEU A 65 0.29 -12.11 -18.65
CA LEU A 65 0.88 -13.44 -18.80
C LEU A 65 -0.21 -14.46 -19.15
N PRO A 66 0.03 -15.36 -20.10
CA PRO A 66 -0.98 -16.35 -20.56
C PRO A 66 -1.40 -17.34 -19.47
N GLU A 67 -0.56 -17.55 -18.45
CA GLU A 67 -0.83 -18.42 -17.30
C GLU A 67 -1.71 -17.77 -16.23
N VAL A 68 -1.99 -16.47 -16.35
CA VAL A 68 -2.67 -15.68 -15.31
C VAL A 68 -4.14 -15.47 -15.67
N ASP A 69 -5.03 -15.88 -14.78
CA ASP A 69 -6.44 -15.50 -14.84
C ASP A 69 -6.59 -14.02 -14.41
N THR A 70 -6.88 -13.16 -15.37
CA THR A 70 -7.03 -11.71 -15.16
C THR A 70 -8.17 -11.33 -14.21
N LYS A 71 -9.09 -12.23 -13.92
CA LYS A 71 -10.18 -12.06 -12.95
C LYS A 71 -9.77 -12.43 -11.52
N ARG A 72 -8.57 -12.95 -11.33
CA ARG A 72 -8.07 -13.45 -10.02
C ARG A 72 -6.66 -12.96 -9.72
N VAL A 73 -6.41 -11.67 -9.91
CA VAL A 73 -5.12 -11.04 -9.58
C VAL A 73 -5.24 -10.27 -8.27
N ALA A 74 -4.50 -10.69 -7.27
CA ALA A 74 -4.52 -10.07 -5.95
C ALA A 74 -3.19 -9.34 -5.64
N ALA A 75 -3.29 -8.23 -4.91
CA ALA A 75 -2.15 -7.59 -4.28
C ALA A 75 -2.07 -8.00 -2.80
N LEU A 76 -0.89 -8.43 -2.36
CA LEU A 76 -0.63 -8.79 -0.97
C LEU A 76 0.61 -8.08 -0.46
N GLY A 77 0.55 -7.54 0.76
CA GLY A 77 1.71 -6.93 1.36
C GLY A 77 1.66 -6.83 2.88
N PHE A 78 2.85 -6.73 3.47
CA PHE A 78 3.05 -6.52 4.90
C PHE A 78 3.81 -5.22 5.13
N SER A 79 3.41 -4.42 6.14
CA SER A 79 4.06 -3.14 6.50
C SER A 79 4.16 -2.22 5.27
N MET A 80 5.33 -1.79 4.86
CA MET A 80 5.55 -1.01 3.63
C MET A 80 4.93 -1.70 2.39
N GLY A 81 4.99 -3.03 2.32
CA GLY A 81 4.32 -3.81 1.27
C GLY A 81 2.80 -3.68 1.34
N ALA A 82 2.20 -3.58 2.53
CA ALA A 82 0.76 -3.34 2.69
C ALA A 82 0.36 -1.94 2.19
N PHE A 83 1.20 -0.92 2.47
CA PHE A 83 1.03 0.43 1.92
C PHE A 83 0.98 0.41 0.38
N ARG A 84 1.87 -0.34 -0.26
CA ARG A 84 1.89 -0.52 -1.72
C ARG A 84 0.68 -1.33 -2.20
N ALA A 85 0.33 -2.43 -1.50
CA ALA A 85 -0.75 -3.32 -1.90
C ALA A 85 -2.11 -2.63 -1.94
N TRP A 86 -2.48 -1.85 -0.92
CA TRP A 86 -3.76 -1.14 -0.95
C TRP A 86 -3.75 0.00 -1.96
N GLN A 87 -2.62 0.66 -2.20
CA GLN A 87 -2.53 1.70 -3.24
C GLN A 87 -2.74 1.10 -4.64
N VAL A 88 -2.04 0.04 -4.98
CA VAL A 88 -2.22 -0.59 -6.30
C VAL A 88 -3.62 -1.18 -6.45
N GLY A 89 -4.21 -1.69 -5.36
CA GLY A 89 -5.60 -2.14 -5.34
C GLY A 89 -6.60 -1.03 -5.63
N ALA A 90 -6.35 0.17 -5.10
CA ALA A 90 -7.17 1.36 -5.34
C ALA A 90 -6.98 1.96 -6.75
N LEU A 91 -5.76 1.89 -7.30
CA LEU A 91 -5.35 2.64 -8.49
C LEU A 91 -5.26 1.80 -9.76
N SER A 92 -5.39 0.48 -9.67
CA SER A 92 -5.24 -0.43 -10.82
C SER A 92 -6.44 -1.34 -11.01
N ASP A 93 -7.01 -1.32 -12.20
CA ASP A 93 -8.09 -2.25 -12.59
C ASP A 93 -7.60 -3.68 -12.78
N SER A 94 -6.29 -3.88 -12.92
CA SER A 94 -5.69 -5.24 -13.00
C SER A 94 -5.71 -5.97 -11.67
N ILE A 95 -5.89 -5.28 -10.54
CA ILE A 95 -6.01 -5.90 -9.22
C ILE A 95 -7.49 -6.10 -8.88
N THR A 96 -7.86 -7.34 -8.56
CA THR A 96 -9.23 -7.74 -8.26
C THR A 96 -9.49 -8.01 -6.78
N ALA A 97 -8.44 -8.15 -5.96
CA ALA A 97 -8.53 -8.31 -4.51
C ALA A 97 -7.27 -7.76 -3.82
N VAL A 98 -7.38 -7.39 -2.55
CA VAL A 98 -6.27 -6.82 -1.76
C VAL A 98 -6.16 -7.50 -0.40
N ILE A 99 -4.92 -7.76 0.02
CA ILE A 99 -4.58 -8.15 1.40
C ILE A 99 -3.49 -7.22 1.90
N ALA A 100 -3.80 -6.40 2.90
CA ALA A 100 -2.90 -5.39 3.46
C ALA A 100 -2.71 -5.61 4.96
N ALA A 101 -1.54 -6.08 5.34
CA ALA A 101 -1.20 -6.42 6.71
C ALA A 101 -0.33 -5.33 7.37
N ASN A 102 -0.79 -4.82 8.52
CA ASN A 102 -0.04 -3.90 9.38
C ASN A 102 0.40 -2.59 8.69
N TRP A 103 -0.43 -2.03 7.83
CA TRP A 103 -0.30 -0.65 7.37
C TRP A 103 -1.65 -0.07 6.93
N MET A 104 -2.38 0.51 7.84
CA MET A 104 -3.51 1.42 7.61
C MET A 104 -3.86 2.13 8.91
N ALA A 105 -3.94 3.44 8.85
CA ALA A 105 -4.47 4.30 9.92
C ALA A 105 -4.85 5.65 9.33
N THR A 106 -5.59 6.45 10.09
CA THR A 106 -5.74 7.87 9.77
C THR A 106 -4.42 8.61 9.97
N THR A 107 -4.09 9.53 9.08
CA THR A 107 -2.84 10.29 9.18
C THR A 107 -2.83 11.18 10.42
N GLU A 108 -3.98 11.73 10.83
CA GLU A 108 -4.11 12.48 12.07
C GLU A 108 -3.61 11.65 13.26
N GLY A 109 -4.01 10.36 13.34
CA GLY A 109 -3.56 9.46 14.40
C GLY A 109 -2.09 9.05 14.31
N LEU A 110 -1.46 9.17 13.13
CA LEU A 110 -0.04 8.92 12.93
C LEU A 110 0.85 10.14 13.21
N MET A 111 0.29 11.33 13.35
CA MET A 111 1.00 12.59 13.55
C MET A 111 0.88 13.11 14.99
N VAL A 112 0.77 12.22 15.96
CA VAL A 112 0.65 12.56 17.39
C VAL A 112 1.97 12.32 18.12
N PRO A 113 2.21 13.00 19.26
CA PRO A 113 3.37 12.71 20.10
C PRO A 113 3.44 11.22 20.46
N GLY A 114 4.62 10.62 20.27
CA GLY A 114 4.84 9.19 20.53
C GLY A 114 4.50 8.25 19.37
N SER A 115 3.70 8.67 18.39
CA SER A 115 3.53 7.98 17.13
C SER A 115 4.38 8.60 16.04
N ASN A 116 4.95 7.77 15.13
CA ASN A 116 6.02 8.24 14.35
C ASN A 116 6.29 7.53 13.02
N GLN A 117 5.25 6.93 12.47
CA GLN A 117 5.34 6.32 11.15
C GLN A 117 5.72 7.29 10.03
N LEU A 118 5.52 8.58 10.25
CA LEU A 118 5.80 9.63 9.27
C LEU A 118 7.14 10.31 9.49
N ARG A 119 8.08 9.65 10.19
CA ARG A 119 9.48 10.09 10.34
C ARG A 119 10.47 8.99 9.97
N GLY A 120 11.74 9.38 9.89
CA GLY A 120 12.81 8.46 9.49
C GLY A 120 12.86 8.24 7.97
N SER A 121 13.83 7.46 7.53
CA SER A 121 14.11 7.29 6.11
C SER A 121 12.98 6.65 5.32
N SER A 122 12.28 5.68 5.91
CA SER A 122 11.13 5.02 5.25
C SER A 122 9.92 5.94 5.05
N ALA A 123 9.82 7.03 5.83
CA ALA A 123 8.70 7.98 5.71
C ALA A 123 8.63 8.62 4.32
N PHE A 124 9.76 8.90 3.70
CA PHE A 124 9.80 9.47 2.34
C PHE A 124 9.13 8.58 1.29
N GLN A 125 9.07 7.27 1.53
CA GLN A 125 8.43 6.31 0.66
C GLN A 125 6.92 6.21 0.89
N MET A 126 6.38 6.87 1.93
CA MET A 126 4.97 6.83 2.32
C MET A 126 4.29 8.20 2.24
N MET A 127 4.98 9.22 1.71
CA MET A 127 4.45 10.57 1.61
C MET A 127 3.88 10.87 0.23
N HIS A 128 2.66 11.42 0.24
CA HIS A 128 2.03 12.05 -0.92
C HIS A 128 1.85 13.53 -0.62
N PRO A 129 2.74 14.42 -1.09
CA PRO A 129 2.65 15.85 -0.80
C PRO A 129 1.31 16.43 -1.21
N GLY A 130 0.67 17.13 -0.30
CA GLY A 130 -0.61 17.79 -0.55
C GLY A 130 -1.84 16.88 -0.45
N LEU A 131 -1.69 15.56 -0.28
CA LEU A 131 -2.83 14.63 -0.18
C LEU A 131 -3.81 15.05 0.92
N LEU A 132 -3.31 15.33 2.11
CA LEU A 132 -4.13 15.68 3.28
C LEU A 132 -4.91 17.00 3.17
N ARG A 133 -4.71 17.77 2.11
CA ARG A 133 -5.59 18.93 1.84
C ARG A 133 -6.98 18.50 1.37
N TYR A 134 -7.13 17.27 0.91
CA TYR A 134 -8.36 16.78 0.28
C TYR A 134 -8.78 15.40 0.76
N LEU A 135 -7.84 14.52 1.02
CA LEU A 135 -8.05 13.10 1.29
C LEU A 135 -7.08 12.61 2.37
N ASP A 136 -7.44 11.51 3.03
CA ASP A 136 -6.54 10.75 3.89
C ASP A 136 -6.29 9.35 3.29
N HIS A 137 -5.37 8.58 3.84
CA HIS A 137 -5.04 7.22 3.40
C HIS A 137 -6.28 6.30 3.28
N PRO A 138 -7.20 6.26 4.28
CA PRO A 138 -8.42 5.46 4.15
C PRO A 138 -9.35 5.92 3.02
N ASP A 139 -9.32 7.21 2.63
CA ASP A 139 -10.10 7.68 1.48
C ASP A 139 -9.54 7.11 0.17
N VAL A 140 -8.22 7.16 0.01
CA VAL A 140 -7.56 6.60 -1.17
C VAL A 140 -7.78 5.09 -1.24
N ALA A 141 -7.59 4.38 -0.12
CA ALA A 141 -7.81 2.94 -0.06
C ALA A 141 -9.26 2.56 -0.39
N SER A 142 -10.22 3.42 -0.04
CA SER A 142 -11.64 3.22 -0.34
C SER A 142 -11.98 3.24 -1.83
N LEU A 143 -11.10 3.76 -2.69
CA LEU A 143 -11.26 3.67 -4.14
C LEU A 143 -11.20 2.21 -4.65
N ALA A 144 -10.70 1.28 -3.84
CA ALA A 144 -10.74 -0.15 -4.16
C ALA A 144 -12.15 -0.76 -4.09
N ALA A 145 -13.12 -0.11 -3.40
CA ALA A 145 -14.46 -0.64 -3.29
C ALA A 145 -15.13 -0.79 -4.67
N PRO A 146 -15.88 -1.87 -4.92
CA PRO A 146 -16.28 -2.95 -4.04
C PRO A 146 -15.39 -4.21 -4.12
N LYS A 147 -14.10 -4.10 -4.50
CA LYS A 147 -13.18 -5.26 -4.56
C LYS A 147 -13.04 -5.90 -3.18
N PRO A 148 -12.96 -7.24 -3.07
CA PRO A 148 -12.62 -7.90 -1.83
C PRO A 148 -11.30 -7.36 -1.27
N THR A 149 -11.34 -6.86 -0.03
CA THR A 149 -10.18 -6.22 0.59
C THR A 149 -10.10 -6.62 2.05
N LEU A 150 -8.98 -7.24 2.43
CA LEU A 150 -8.69 -7.62 3.80
C LEU A 150 -7.61 -6.71 4.38
N PHE A 151 -7.96 -5.97 5.42
CA PHE A 151 -6.99 -5.28 6.27
C PHE A 151 -6.91 -5.95 7.62
N PHE A 152 -5.70 -6.11 8.14
CA PHE A 152 -5.52 -6.51 9.52
C PHE A 152 -4.28 -5.85 10.14
N ALA A 153 -4.31 -5.64 11.45
CA ALA A 153 -3.23 -5.05 12.22
C ALA A 153 -3.17 -5.68 13.61
N GLY A 154 -1.98 -5.68 14.20
CA GLY A 154 -1.80 -6.15 15.58
C GLY A 154 -2.37 -5.14 16.59
N GLU A 155 -3.13 -5.60 17.58
CA GLU A 155 -3.66 -4.72 18.65
C GLU A 155 -2.56 -4.12 19.54
N THR A 156 -1.39 -4.73 19.57
CA THR A 156 -0.21 -4.27 20.32
C THR A 156 0.84 -3.62 19.42
N ASP A 157 0.50 -3.29 18.18
CA ASP A 157 1.41 -2.62 17.26
C ASP A 157 1.77 -1.23 17.79
N LYS A 158 3.08 -0.99 17.97
CA LYS A 158 3.59 0.28 18.48
C LYS A 158 3.72 1.36 17.41
N LEU A 159 3.61 0.98 16.14
CA LEU A 159 3.77 1.88 15.01
C LEU A 159 2.43 2.49 14.58
N PHE A 160 1.35 1.70 14.68
CA PHE A 160 0.01 2.13 14.29
C PHE A 160 -0.92 2.15 15.51
N PRO A 161 -1.24 3.32 16.07
CA PRO A 161 -2.15 3.41 17.21
C PRO A 161 -3.51 2.78 16.88
N VAL A 162 -3.94 1.84 17.71
CA VAL A 162 -5.18 1.06 17.48
C VAL A 162 -6.41 1.94 17.23
N ALA A 163 -6.51 3.07 17.93
CA ALA A 163 -7.61 4.01 17.74
C ALA A 163 -7.63 4.59 16.32
N ALA A 164 -6.45 4.95 15.77
CA ALA A 164 -6.32 5.47 14.41
C ALA A 164 -6.60 4.39 13.35
N VAL A 165 -6.18 3.14 13.62
CA VAL A 165 -6.51 1.98 12.77
C VAL A 165 -8.01 1.73 12.73
N ARG A 166 -8.66 1.67 13.89
CA ARG A 166 -10.12 1.46 13.99
C ARG A 166 -10.91 2.59 13.32
N ALA A 167 -10.47 3.84 13.46
CA ALA A 167 -11.08 4.99 12.78
C ALA A 167 -10.99 4.86 11.26
N ALA A 168 -9.82 4.45 10.74
CA ALA A 168 -9.62 4.20 9.32
C ALA A 168 -10.53 3.07 8.81
N TYR A 169 -10.58 1.94 9.51
CA TYR A 169 -11.43 0.80 9.12
C TYR A 169 -12.91 1.16 9.16
N ALA A 170 -13.37 1.88 10.19
CA ALA A 170 -14.75 2.35 10.26
C ALA A 170 -15.12 3.28 9.11
N LYS A 171 -14.19 4.12 8.66
CA LYS A 171 -14.38 5.02 7.51
C LYS A 171 -14.49 4.22 6.22
N MET A 172 -13.55 3.31 5.96
CA MET A 172 -13.54 2.47 4.77
C MET A 172 -14.75 1.55 4.69
N GLY A 173 -15.12 0.89 5.80
CA GLY A 173 -16.28 -0.02 5.85
C GLY A 173 -17.59 0.63 5.43
N LYS A 174 -17.79 1.93 5.72
CA LYS A 174 -18.96 2.67 5.23
C LYS A 174 -19.02 2.74 3.71
N VAL A 175 -17.87 2.81 3.04
CA VAL A 175 -17.81 2.85 1.57
C VAL A 175 -18.20 1.50 1.00
N TRP A 176 -17.65 0.38 1.48
CA TRP A 176 -18.08 -0.95 1.05
C TRP A 176 -19.58 -1.19 1.33
N GLN A 177 -20.05 -0.75 2.47
CA GLN A 177 -21.49 -0.81 2.79
C GLN A 177 -22.34 -0.03 1.78
N ALA A 178 -21.91 1.16 1.38
CA ALA A 178 -22.60 1.98 0.39
C ALA A 178 -22.66 1.33 -1.00
N TYR A 179 -21.66 0.48 -1.33
CA TYR A 179 -21.65 -0.34 -2.55
C TYR A 179 -22.43 -1.65 -2.42
N GLY A 180 -23.08 -1.93 -1.26
CA GLY A 180 -23.75 -3.21 -1.02
C GLY A 180 -22.80 -4.40 -0.90
N ALA A 181 -21.53 -4.17 -0.55
CA ALA A 181 -20.45 -5.15 -0.52
C ALA A 181 -19.77 -5.23 0.87
N ALA A 182 -20.53 -5.05 1.94
CA ALA A 182 -20.02 -5.04 3.31
C ALA A 182 -19.34 -6.38 3.70
N ASP A 183 -19.69 -7.47 3.04
CA ASP A 183 -19.10 -8.80 3.21
C ASP A 183 -17.72 -8.96 2.56
N ARG A 184 -17.27 -7.94 1.83
CA ARG A 184 -15.98 -7.92 1.11
C ARG A 184 -14.91 -7.05 1.77
N PHE A 185 -15.22 -6.55 2.97
CA PHE A 185 -14.29 -5.70 3.72
C PHE A 185 -14.16 -6.14 5.18
#